data_1274d2e71d8d36c2aa1a8c92d1c39c29
#
_entry.id   1274d2e71d8d36c2aa1a8c92d1c39c29
#
_cell.length_a   1.000
_cell.length_b   1.000
_cell.length_c   1.000
_cell.angle_alpha   90.00
_cell.angle_beta   90.00
_cell.angle_gamma   90.00
#
_symmetry.space_group_name_H-M   'P 1'
#
loop_
_entity.id
_entity.type
_entity.pdbx_description
1 polymer ?
#
loop_
_entity_poly.entity_id
_entity_poly.type
_entity_poly.pdbx_seq_one_letter_code
_entity_poly.pdbx_strand_id
1 'polypeptide(L)'
;RRLGTNEEFREFVANCHARGQHVIVDGVFNHVGRDFFAFQDLKANRENARYKDWFCDVNFWGNNEYNDGFSYGNWGGFNLLVKLNQRNPEVQNYHFDTIRFWVDEFDIDGIRLDAADVLDFDFMKGLRRLANEVKPEFWLMGEVIHGDYSRWANPEMLHSVTNYELHKGLWSGHNDHN
;
A
#
# COMPACT_ATOMS: atom_id res chain seq x y z
N ARG A 1 17.79 -9.21 -2.39
CA ARG A 1 18.53 -10.45 -2.79
C ARG A 1 18.04 -11.74 -2.10
N ARG A 2 17.08 -11.66 -1.18
CA ARG A 2 16.51 -12.87 -0.55
C ARG A 2 15.42 -13.53 -1.41
N LEU A 3 14.78 -12.75 -2.31
CA LEU A 3 13.66 -13.19 -3.13
C LEU A 3 14.00 -13.27 -4.63
N GLY A 4 15.23 -12.91 -5.02
CA GLY A 4 15.67 -12.91 -6.41
C GLY A 4 16.03 -11.52 -6.95
N THR A 5 16.22 -11.44 -8.26
CA THR A 5 16.52 -10.24 -9.03
C THR A 5 15.29 -9.75 -9.80
N ASN A 6 15.37 -8.55 -10.38
CA ASN A 6 14.31 -8.03 -11.26
C ASN A 6 14.12 -8.93 -12.49
N GLU A 7 15.21 -9.47 -13.05
CA GLU A 7 15.17 -10.37 -14.20
C GLU A 7 14.42 -11.66 -13.87
N GLU A 8 14.70 -12.25 -12.71
CA GLU A 8 14.01 -13.47 -12.23
C GLU A 8 12.53 -13.20 -11.97
N PHE A 9 12.17 -12.02 -11.46
CA PHE A 9 10.76 -11.66 -11.25
C PHE A 9 10.05 -11.41 -12.58
N ARG A 10 10.68 -10.77 -13.55
CA ARG A 10 10.14 -10.62 -14.91
C ARG A 10 9.90 -11.98 -15.59
N GLU A 11 10.85 -12.89 -15.48
CA GLU A 11 10.71 -14.26 -15.99
C GLU A 11 9.57 -15.02 -15.28
N PHE A 12 9.45 -14.85 -13.96
CA PHE A 12 8.36 -15.44 -13.19
C PHE A 12 6.99 -14.96 -13.70
N VAL A 13 6.80 -13.64 -13.88
CA VAL A 13 5.54 -13.07 -14.39
C VAL A 13 5.24 -13.59 -15.79
N ALA A 14 6.21 -13.60 -16.70
CA ALA A 14 6.07 -14.15 -18.05
C ALA A 14 5.66 -15.63 -18.04
N ASN A 15 6.22 -16.43 -17.14
CA ASN A 15 5.86 -17.83 -16.96
C ASN A 15 4.45 -18.03 -16.40
N CYS A 16 3.96 -17.11 -15.55
CA CYS A 16 2.58 -17.08 -15.09
C CYS A 16 1.62 -16.79 -16.25
N HIS A 17 1.91 -15.75 -17.03
CA HIS A 17 1.11 -15.35 -18.20
C HIS A 17 1.02 -16.47 -19.24
N ALA A 18 2.13 -17.18 -19.52
CA ALA A 18 2.13 -18.33 -20.42
C ALA A 18 1.20 -19.47 -19.97
N ARG A 19 0.79 -19.48 -18.71
CA ARG A 19 -0.18 -20.43 -18.14
C ARG A 19 -1.58 -19.85 -17.95
N GLY A 20 -1.84 -18.63 -18.45
CA GLY A 20 -3.10 -17.93 -18.25
C GLY A 20 -3.33 -17.46 -16.81
N GLN A 21 -2.26 -17.26 -16.03
CA GLN A 21 -2.31 -16.76 -14.66
C GLN A 21 -1.97 -15.28 -14.62
N HIS A 22 -2.69 -14.50 -13.82
CA HIS A 22 -2.39 -13.10 -13.54
C HIS A 22 -1.53 -12.97 -12.29
N VAL A 23 -0.67 -11.94 -12.25
CA VAL A 23 0.20 -11.65 -11.13
C VAL A 23 -0.22 -10.33 -10.47
N ILE A 24 -0.66 -10.41 -9.22
CA ILE A 24 -1.00 -9.27 -8.39
C ILE A 24 0.06 -9.13 -7.30
N VAL A 25 0.63 -7.93 -7.14
CA VAL A 25 1.62 -7.64 -6.10
C VAL A 25 0.99 -6.96 -4.90
N ASP A 26 1.59 -7.11 -3.73
CA ASP A 26 1.16 -6.44 -2.51
C ASP A 26 1.69 -5.00 -2.47
N GLY A 27 0.79 -4.03 -2.44
CA GLY A 27 1.08 -2.60 -2.37
C GLY A 27 0.86 -2.07 -0.97
N VAL A 28 1.96 -1.90 -0.22
CA VAL A 28 1.94 -1.31 1.12
C VAL A 28 2.14 0.19 1.00
N PHE A 29 1.04 0.94 0.84
CA PHE A 29 1.08 2.39 0.57
C PHE A 29 0.68 3.25 1.77
N ASN A 30 0.17 2.64 2.84
CA ASN A 30 -0.18 3.36 4.06
C ASN A 30 1.04 3.76 4.90
N HIS A 31 2.05 2.92 4.91
CA HIS A 31 3.23 3.08 5.78
C HIS A 31 4.50 2.54 5.11
N VAL A 32 5.62 2.91 5.67
CA VAL A 32 6.95 2.45 5.25
C VAL A 32 7.77 2.00 6.44
N GLY A 33 8.78 1.18 6.19
CA GLY A 33 9.78 0.85 7.19
C GLY A 33 10.70 2.03 7.52
N ARG A 34 11.34 1.99 8.67
CA ARG A 34 12.24 3.06 9.16
C ARG A 34 13.50 3.28 8.31
N ASP A 35 13.86 2.30 7.46
CA ASP A 35 15.00 2.42 6.53
C ASP A 35 14.62 3.09 5.19
N PHE A 36 13.36 3.50 5.02
CA PHE A 36 12.92 4.22 3.84
C PHE A 36 13.68 5.53 3.68
N PHE A 37 14.14 5.83 2.48
CA PHE A 37 15.05 6.96 2.22
C PHE A 37 14.52 8.30 2.74
N ALA A 38 13.23 8.57 2.54
CA ALA A 38 12.60 9.82 2.99
C ALA A 38 12.52 9.91 4.52
N PHE A 39 12.35 8.76 5.20
CA PHE A 39 12.36 8.73 6.66
C PHE A 39 13.79 8.87 7.22
N GLN A 40 14.79 8.34 6.53
CA GLN A 40 16.18 8.56 6.90
C GLN A 40 16.56 10.03 6.76
N ASP A 41 16.08 10.73 5.73
CA ASP A 41 16.23 12.19 5.61
C ASP A 41 15.58 12.92 6.80
N LEU A 42 14.35 12.54 7.19
CA LEU A 42 13.65 13.11 8.35
C LEU A 42 14.46 12.92 9.64
N LYS A 43 15.03 11.74 9.86
CA LYS A 43 15.88 11.45 11.04
C LYS A 43 17.15 12.30 11.06
N ALA A 44 17.78 12.48 9.90
CA ALA A 44 19.05 13.19 9.79
C ALA A 44 18.88 14.72 9.88
N ASN A 45 17.85 15.25 9.24
CA ASN A 45 17.68 16.70 8.98
C ASN A 45 16.55 17.33 9.78
N ARG A 46 15.69 16.54 10.45
CA ARG A 46 14.61 16.98 11.34
C ARG A 46 13.70 18.04 10.69
N GLU A 47 13.57 19.23 11.28
CA GLU A 47 12.77 20.36 10.79
C GLU A 47 13.18 20.82 9.38
N ASN A 48 14.45 20.57 9.01
CA ASN A 48 15.00 20.94 7.70
C ASN A 48 14.94 19.80 6.68
N ALA A 49 14.37 18.66 7.04
CA ALA A 49 14.27 17.51 6.13
C ALA A 49 13.44 17.86 4.88
N ARG A 50 13.95 17.46 3.71
CA ARG A 50 13.27 17.64 2.42
C ARG A 50 11.91 16.95 2.38
N TYR A 51 11.82 15.78 3.02
CA TYR A 51 10.66 14.89 2.97
C TYR A 51 9.81 14.90 4.25
N LYS A 52 9.95 15.89 5.14
CA LYS A 52 9.20 15.92 6.41
C LYS A 52 7.68 15.84 6.22
N ASP A 53 7.15 16.49 5.19
CA ASP A 53 5.72 16.56 4.90
C ASP A 53 5.17 15.29 4.22
N TRP A 54 6.05 14.31 3.96
CA TRP A 54 5.66 12.99 3.48
C TRP A 54 5.09 12.10 4.59
N PHE A 55 5.27 12.49 5.84
CA PHE A 55 4.86 11.72 7.01
C PHE A 55 3.76 12.42 7.79
N CYS A 56 2.88 11.62 8.42
CA CYS A 56 1.82 12.15 9.28
C CYS A 56 2.34 12.46 10.69
N ASP A 57 1.73 13.47 11.32
CA ASP A 57 1.83 13.75 12.75
C ASP A 57 3.27 13.90 13.28
N VAL A 58 4.18 14.43 12.47
CA VAL A 58 5.57 14.66 12.88
C VAL A 58 5.61 15.76 13.94
N ASN A 59 6.13 15.43 15.13
CA ASN A 59 6.25 16.35 16.25
C ASN A 59 7.68 16.34 16.80
N PHE A 60 8.42 17.41 16.55
CA PHE A 60 9.82 17.55 16.99
C PHE A 60 10.01 17.84 18.49
N TRP A 61 8.91 18.03 19.22
CA TRP A 61 8.91 18.15 20.67
C TRP A 61 8.60 16.83 21.38
N GLY A 62 8.28 15.79 20.61
CA GLY A 62 8.01 14.44 21.08
C GLY A 62 9.25 13.55 21.08
N ASN A 63 9.03 12.28 21.38
CA ASN A 63 10.01 11.21 21.25
C ASN A 63 9.30 9.90 20.90
N ASN A 64 10.04 8.86 20.63
CA ASN A 64 9.56 7.50 20.37
C ASN A 64 10.47 6.46 21.03
N GLU A 65 10.10 5.18 20.95
CA GLU A 65 10.83 4.06 21.55
C GLU A 65 12.28 3.89 21.05
N TYR A 66 12.60 4.48 19.89
CA TYR A 66 13.95 4.45 19.29
C TYR A 66 14.82 5.66 19.67
N ASN A 67 14.29 6.57 20.51
CA ASN A 67 14.97 7.82 20.92
C ASN A 67 15.40 8.71 19.73
N ASP A 68 14.58 8.81 18.69
CA ASP A 68 14.86 9.70 17.54
C ASP A 68 14.76 11.19 17.90
N GLY A 69 14.22 11.55 19.08
CA GLY A 69 14.01 12.93 19.51
C GLY A 69 12.82 13.62 18.83
N PHE A 70 11.93 12.87 18.19
CA PHE A 70 10.66 13.32 17.65
C PHE A 70 9.65 12.15 17.64
N SER A 71 8.37 12.45 17.57
CA SER A 71 7.30 11.47 17.33
C SER A 71 6.68 11.64 15.96
N TYR A 72 6.00 10.63 15.47
CA TYR A 72 5.35 10.59 14.15
C TYR A 72 4.16 9.63 14.14
N GLY A 73 3.27 9.81 13.18
CA GLY A 73 2.17 8.89 12.93
C GLY A 73 2.67 7.51 12.50
N ASN A 74 2.01 6.47 12.98
CA ASN A 74 2.34 5.08 12.67
C ASN A 74 1.06 4.28 12.39
N TRP A 75 1.22 3.06 11.88
CA TRP A 75 0.11 2.13 11.72
C TRP A 75 0.07 1.17 12.91
N GLY A 76 -1.13 1.00 13.49
CA GLY A 76 -1.39 0.03 14.55
C GLY A 76 -0.65 0.28 15.86
N GLY A 77 -0.08 1.47 16.11
CA GLY A 77 0.73 1.77 17.29
C GLY A 77 2.20 1.35 17.19
N PHE A 78 2.63 0.85 16.02
CA PHE A 78 3.99 0.34 15.82
C PHE A 78 4.87 1.38 15.12
N ASN A 79 5.85 1.93 15.83
CA ASN A 79 6.78 2.92 15.27
C ASN A 79 7.72 2.38 14.17
N LEU A 80 7.77 1.05 13.98
CA LEU A 80 8.40 0.44 12.79
C LEU A 80 7.65 0.75 11.49
N LEU A 81 6.35 1.04 11.57
CA LEU A 81 5.43 1.24 10.44
C LEU A 81 5.06 2.71 10.35
N VAL A 82 5.98 3.50 9.78
CA VAL A 82 5.89 4.97 9.71
C VAL A 82 4.81 5.38 8.73
N LYS A 83 3.78 6.10 9.20
CA LYS A 83 2.63 6.46 8.37
C LYS A 83 2.97 7.55 7.35
N LEU A 84 2.65 7.26 6.08
CA LEU A 84 2.79 8.21 4.99
C LEU A 84 1.58 9.16 4.90
N ASN A 85 1.86 10.41 4.54
CA ASN A 85 0.85 11.41 4.24
C ASN A 85 0.36 11.25 2.80
N GLN A 86 -0.66 10.43 2.59
CA GLN A 86 -1.23 10.15 1.26
C GLN A 86 -1.93 11.35 0.61
N ARG A 87 -2.16 12.46 1.35
CA ARG A 87 -2.68 13.71 0.81
C ARG A 87 -1.58 14.60 0.23
N ASN A 88 -0.32 14.28 0.50
CA ASN A 88 0.80 14.97 -0.12
C ASN A 88 0.94 14.53 -1.59
N PRO A 89 0.86 15.46 -2.57
CA PRO A 89 0.97 15.11 -3.98
C PRO A 89 2.30 14.43 -4.37
N GLU A 90 3.39 14.76 -3.69
CA GLU A 90 4.68 14.11 -3.94
C GLU A 90 4.65 12.63 -3.52
N VAL A 91 3.99 12.30 -2.40
CA VAL A 91 3.79 10.92 -1.95
C VAL A 91 2.91 10.16 -2.95
N GLN A 92 1.82 10.78 -3.41
CA GLN A 92 0.96 10.19 -4.43
C GLN A 92 1.73 9.90 -5.71
N ASN A 93 2.46 10.89 -6.23
CA ASN A 93 3.25 10.74 -7.45
C ASN A 93 4.33 9.66 -7.31
N TYR A 94 5.01 9.60 -6.17
CA TYR A 94 5.99 8.55 -5.90
C TYR A 94 5.38 7.14 -5.99
N HIS A 95 4.19 6.93 -5.42
CA HIS A 95 3.49 5.65 -5.52
C HIS A 95 2.98 5.37 -6.93
N PHE A 96 2.44 6.37 -7.63
CA PHE A 96 1.97 6.21 -9.01
C PHE A 96 3.11 5.86 -9.96
N ASP A 97 4.26 6.52 -9.83
CA ASP A 97 5.46 6.22 -10.61
C ASP A 97 6.03 4.83 -10.28
N THR A 98 5.94 4.41 -9.01
CA THR A 98 6.30 3.04 -8.62
C THR A 98 5.41 2.01 -9.32
N ILE A 99 4.11 2.25 -9.40
CA ILE A 99 3.16 1.35 -10.08
C ILE A 99 3.45 1.32 -11.58
N ARG A 100 3.65 2.47 -12.23
CA ARG A 100 4.06 2.53 -13.64
C ARG A 100 5.32 1.70 -13.88
N PHE A 101 6.34 1.89 -13.04
CA PHE A 101 7.56 1.10 -13.11
C PHE A 101 7.29 -0.41 -12.98
N TRP A 102 6.43 -0.84 -12.07
CA TRP A 102 6.11 -2.27 -11.92
C TRP A 102 5.37 -2.83 -13.14
N VAL A 103 4.49 -2.05 -13.75
CA VAL A 103 3.80 -2.47 -14.98
C VAL A 103 4.76 -2.51 -16.16
N ASP A 104 5.55 -1.47 -16.36
CA ASP A 104 6.47 -1.35 -17.48
C ASP A 104 7.60 -2.39 -17.42
N GLU A 105 8.12 -2.64 -16.21
CA GLU A 105 9.27 -3.50 -16.00
C GLU A 105 8.91 -4.98 -15.85
N PHE A 106 7.78 -5.27 -15.21
CA PHE A 106 7.41 -6.64 -14.84
C PHE A 106 6.09 -7.12 -15.44
N ASP A 107 5.32 -6.25 -16.07
CA ASP A 107 4.01 -6.55 -16.66
C ASP A 107 3.00 -7.13 -15.64
N ILE A 108 3.00 -6.64 -14.39
CA ILE A 108 2.04 -7.07 -13.37
C ILE A 108 0.61 -6.73 -13.77
N ASP A 109 -0.37 -7.48 -13.26
CA ASP A 109 -1.78 -7.39 -13.64
C ASP A 109 -2.64 -6.68 -12.60
N GLY A 110 -2.08 -6.33 -11.46
CA GLY A 110 -2.84 -5.67 -10.41
C GLY A 110 -2.08 -5.50 -9.12
N ILE A 111 -2.78 -4.91 -8.15
CA ILE A 111 -2.25 -4.65 -6.81
C ILE A 111 -3.29 -5.03 -5.77
N ARG A 112 -2.86 -5.76 -4.75
CA ARG A 112 -3.57 -5.87 -3.48
C ARG A 112 -3.08 -4.76 -2.57
N LEU A 113 -3.97 -3.88 -2.14
CA LEU A 113 -3.68 -2.77 -1.24
C LEU A 113 -3.74 -3.26 0.21
N ASP A 114 -2.59 -3.29 0.87
CA ASP A 114 -2.48 -3.56 2.29
C ASP A 114 -3.19 -2.47 3.10
N ALA A 115 -3.91 -2.87 4.16
CA ALA A 115 -4.63 -1.96 5.06
C ALA A 115 -5.47 -0.90 4.31
N ALA A 116 -6.22 -1.31 3.29
CA ALA A 116 -6.96 -0.39 2.42
C ALA A 116 -8.04 0.40 3.16
N ASP A 117 -8.52 -0.08 4.29
CA ASP A 117 -9.51 0.58 5.14
C ASP A 117 -8.99 1.89 5.78
N VAL A 118 -7.68 2.08 5.87
CA VAL A 118 -7.04 3.30 6.40
C VAL A 118 -6.39 4.18 5.32
N LEU A 119 -6.52 3.81 4.04
CA LEU A 119 -6.06 4.61 2.92
C LEU A 119 -6.98 5.81 2.66
N ASP A 120 -6.39 6.92 2.23
CA ASP A 120 -7.14 8.11 1.83
C ASP A 120 -7.98 7.84 0.56
N PHE A 121 -9.25 8.25 0.55
CA PHE A 121 -10.16 8.01 -0.57
C PHE A 121 -9.75 8.73 -1.86
N ASP A 122 -9.21 9.94 -1.76
CA ASP A 122 -8.75 10.66 -2.96
C ASP A 122 -7.50 10.01 -3.55
N PHE A 123 -6.63 9.45 -2.70
CA PHE A 123 -5.54 8.61 -3.15
C PHE A 123 -6.05 7.36 -3.88
N MET A 124 -7.05 6.65 -3.33
CA MET A 124 -7.64 5.48 -4.01
C MET A 124 -8.31 5.82 -5.33
N LYS A 125 -8.99 6.98 -5.43
CA LYS A 125 -9.50 7.49 -6.71
C LYS A 125 -8.38 7.77 -7.71
N GLY A 126 -7.24 8.28 -7.21
CA GLY A 126 -6.02 8.44 -8.01
C GLY A 126 -5.50 7.11 -8.54
N LEU A 127 -5.44 6.09 -7.68
CA LEU A 127 -5.05 4.72 -8.07
C LEU A 127 -6.00 4.14 -9.12
N ARG A 128 -7.32 4.37 -9.01
CA ARG A 128 -8.27 3.90 -10.02
C ARG A 128 -8.05 4.55 -11.38
N ARG A 129 -7.80 5.86 -11.43
CA ARG A 129 -7.45 6.54 -12.69
C ARG A 129 -6.18 5.98 -13.29
N LEU A 130 -5.15 5.80 -12.47
CA LEU A 130 -3.90 5.18 -12.89
C LEU A 130 -4.09 3.76 -13.40
N ALA A 131 -4.87 2.92 -12.72
CA ALA A 131 -5.17 1.55 -13.14
C ALA A 131 -5.77 1.52 -14.55
N ASN A 132 -6.71 2.42 -14.84
CA ASN A 132 -7.32 2.53 -16.17
C ASN A 132 -6.35 3.04 -17.27
N GLU A 133 -5.26 3.74 -16.87
CA GLU A 133 -4.24 4.30 -17.76
C GLU A 133 -3.15 3.28 -18.11
N VAL A 134 -2.66 2.53 -17.11
CA VAL A 134 -1.43 1.74 -17.25
C VAL A 134 -1.62 0.42 -17.98
N LYS A 135 -2.76 -0.26 -17.79
CA LYS A 135 -3.01 -1.55 -18.42
C LYS A 135 -4.52 -1.86 -18.46
N PRO A 136 -5.05 -2.34 -19.60
CA PRO A 136 -6.41 -2.87 -19.63
C PRO A 136 -6.60 -3.95 -18.56
N GLU A 137 -7.74 -3.91 -17.86
CA GLU A 137 -8.08 -4.88 -16.81
C GLU A 137 -7.14 -4.92 -15.59
N PHE A 138 -6.29 -3.88 -15.39
CA PHE A 138 -5.45 -3.78 -14.21
C PHE A 138 -6.30 -3.81 -12.93
N TRP A 139 -6.05 -4.78 -12.06
CA TRP A 139 -6.92 -5.08 -10.93
C TRP A 139 -6.47 -4.41 -9.64
N LEU A 140 -7.38 -3.70 -8.98
CA LEU A 140 -7.18 -3.14 -7.64
C LEU A 140 -8.06 -3.90 -6.64
N MET A 141 -7.43 -4.59 -5.70
CA MET A 141 -8.09 -5.28 -4.59
C MET A 141 -7.62 -4.67 -3.27
N GLY A 142 -8.54 -4.30 -2.39
CA GLY A 142 -8.20 -3.74 -1.08
C GLY A 142 -8.36 -4.76 0.03
N GLU A 143 -7.44 -4.75 1.00
CA GLU A 143 -7.66 -5.40 2.27
C GLU A 143 -8.56 -4.53 3.14
N VAL A 144 -9.80 -4.98 3.32
CA VAL A 144 -10.80 -4.35 4.20
C VAL A 144 -11.42 -5.43 5.07
N ILE A 145 -11.23 -5.31 6.39
CA ILE A 145 -11.67 -6.35 7.33
C ILE A 145 -13.12 -6.11 7.73
N HIS A 146 -13.51 -4.87 8.00
CA HIS A 146 -14.82 -4.52 8.55
C HIS A 146 -15.45 -3.33 7.83
N GLY A 147 -16.78 -3.25 7.88
CA GLY A 147 -17.57 -2.13 7.39
C GLY A 147 -18.34 -2.44 6.12
N ASP A 148 -19.00 -1.42 5.60
CA ASP A 148 -19.71 -1.51 4.32
C ASP A 148 -18.70 -1.50 3.17
N TYR A 149 -18.48 -2.65 2.55
CA TYR A 149 -17.50 -2.84 1.47
C TYR A 149 -17.74 -1.94 0.26
N SER A 150 -18.98 -1.48 0.01
CA SER A 150 -19.29 -0.58 -1.08
C SER A 150 -18.59 0.79 -0.98
N ARG A 151 -18.15 1.16 0.21
CA ARG A 151 -17.34 2.38 0.42
C ARG A 151 -16.00 2.33 -0.30
N TRP A 152 -15.43 1.16 -0.48
CA TRP A 152 -14.12 0.94 -1.14
C TRP A 152 -14.28 0.31 -2.52
N ALA A 153 -15.10 -0.74 -2.62
CA ALA A 153 -15.36 -1.44 -3.88
C ALA A 153 -16.49 -0.75 -4.64
N ASN A 154 -16.12 0.16 -5.54
CA ASN A 154 -17.06 0.92 -6.37
C ASN A 154 -16.36 1.42 -7.65
N PRO A 155 -17.10 1.95 -8.65
CA PRO A 155 -16.53 2.36 -9.93
C PRO A 155 -15.45 3.44 -9.86
N GLU A 156 -15.39 4.23 -8.79
CA GLU A 156 -14.42 5.32 -8.63
C GLU A 156 -13.13 4.90 -7.93
N MET A 157 -13.13 3.78 -7.19
CA MET A 157 -12.01 3.35 -6.36
C MET A 157 -11.59 1.92 -6.68
N LEU A 158 -11.80 0.96 -5.78
CA LEU A 158 -11.28 -0.40 -5.93
C LEU A 158 -12.25 -1.28 -6.74
N HIS A 159 -11.72 -2.27 -7.42
CA HIS A 159 -12.53 -3.28 -8.14
C HIS A 159 -13.15 -4.28 -7.16
N SER A 160 -12.43 -4.60 -6.09
CA SER A 160 -12.88 -5.55 -5.06
C SER A 160 -12.20 -5.28 -3.73
N VAL A 161 -12.71 -5.95 -2.70
CA VAL A 161 -12.07 -6.05 -1.39
C VAL A 161 -12.01 -7.51 -0.95
N THR A 162 -11.16 -7.79 0.03
CA THR A 162 -11.11 -9.09 0.71
C THR A 162 -12.44 -9.38 1.41
N ASN A 163 -12.99 -10.59 1.23
CA ASN A 163 -14.29 -10.94 1.81
C ASN A 163 -14.13 -11.62 3.19
N TYR A 164 -13.76 -10.83 4.19
CA TYR A 164 -13.60 -11.31 5.56
C TYR A 164 -14.93 -11.69 6.21
N GLU A 165 -16.05 -11.08 5.83
CA GLU A 165 -17.38 -11.43 6.35
C GLU A 165 -17.80 -12.83 5.93
N LEU A 166 -17.61 -13.19 4.67
CA LEU A 166 -17.86 -14.56 4.20
C LEU A 166 -16.94 -15.56 4.91
N HIS A 167 -15.64 -15.23 5.01
CA HIS A 167 -14.67 -16.06 5.74
C HIS A 167 -15.13 -16.30 7.18
N LYS A 168 -15.50 -15.23 7.90
CA LYS A 168 -15.99 -15.32 9.28
C LYS A 168 -17.27 -16.17 9.38
N GLY A 169 -18.24 -15.94 8.47
CA GLY A 169 -19.48 -16.70 8.44
C GLY A 169 -19.25 -18.20 8.20
N LEU A 170 -18.39 -18.55 7.25
CA LEU A 170 -18.03 -19.94 6.98
C LEU A 170 -17.30 -20.57 8.18
N TRP A 171 -16.34 -19.84 8.76
CA TRP A 171 -15.57 -20.33 9.91
C TRP A 171 -16.47 -20.56 11.13
N SER A 172 -17.31 -19.59 11.50
CA SER A 172 -18.26 -19.74 12.61
C SER A 172 -19.28 -20.85 12.36
N GLY A 173 -19.82 -20.95 11.14
CA GLY A 173 -20.77 -22.01 10.81
C GLY A 173 -20.19 -23.42 10.96
N HIS A 174 -18.91 -23.59 10.60
CA HIS A 174 -18.24 -24.89 10.67
C HIS A 174 -17.65 -25.21 12.04
N ASN A 175 -17.12 -24.23 12.76
CA ASN A 175 -16.38 -24.46 14.01
C ASN A 175 -17.19 -24.15 15.27
N ASP A 176 -18.01 -23.10 15.25
CA ASP A 176 -18.78 -22.66 16.40
C ASP A 176 -20.23 -23.16 16.37
N HIS A 177 -20.67 -23.75 15.25
CA HIS A 177 -22.03 -24.23 15.01
C HIS A 177 -23.12 -23.15 15.20
N ASN A 178 -22.81 -21.88 14.84
CA ASN A 178 -23.70 -20.73 14.90
C ASN A 178 -24.28 -20.37 13.53
#